data_cf5de20cba0154e14edb9b06cc4d856c
#
_entry.id   cf5de20cba0154e14edb9b06cc4d856c
#
_cell.length_a   1.000
_cell.length_b   1.000
_cell.length_c   1.000
_cell.angle_alpha   90.00
_cell.angle_beta   90.00
_cell.angle_gamma   90.00
#
_symmetry.space_group_name_H-M   'P 1'
#
loop_
_entity.id
_entity.type
_entity.pdbx_description
1 polymer ?
#
loop_
_entity_poly.entity_id
_entity_poly.type
_entity_poly.pdbx_seq_one_letter_code
_entity_poly.pdbx_strand_id
1 'polypeptide(L)'
;MITQAQLYHGWMQSEELQHLTASEPLTLEEEYSMQQSWLHDANKCTFIIIEKQEFKRSGNEIGSMVGDTNLFLQEPEDSQSAEIEIMIAEEKARGKKYGWEATLLMLCYGCEVLGIKKFQAKIGLDNVKSISMFSKMGFNKVSESNIFQEVTMERIVDNGWKTWLLEQTQGSEQVKD
;
A
#
# COMPACT_ATOMS: atom_id res chain seq x y z
N MET A 1 25.75 9.20 -0.11
CA MET A 1 24.70 8.43 0.60
C MET A 1 23.47 8.48 -0.29
N ILE A 2 22.85 7.32 -0.59
CA ILE A 2 21.63 7.28 -1.42
C ILE A 2 20.46 7.91 -0.66
N THR A 3 19.58 8.65 -1.33
CA THR A 3 18.37 9.23 -0.73
C THR A 3 17.18 8.27 -0.89
N GLN A 4 16.09 8.51 -0.14
CA GLN A 4 14.84 7.76 -0.28
C GLN A 4 14.31 7.83 -1.72
N ALA A 5 14.29 9.02 -2.33
CA ALA A 5 13.83 9.19 -3.71
C ALA A 5 14.68 8.45 -4.74
N GLN A 6 16.01 8.44 -4.55
CA GLN A 6 16.90 7.67 -5.42
C GLN A 6 16.66 6.16 -5.31
N LEU A 7 16.41 5.65 -4.10
CA LEU A 7 16.07 4.23 -3.93
C LEU A 7 14.73 3.90 -4.59
N TYR A 8 13.70 4.71 -4.33
CA TYR A 8 12.37 4.55 -4.92
C TYR A 8 12.42 4.62 -6.45
N HIS A 9 13.14 5.61 -7.00
CA HIS A 9 13.37 5.70 -8.44
C HIS A 9 14.05 4.43 -9.00
N GLY A 10 15.03 3.86 -8.28
CA GLY A 10 15.64 2.59 -8.64
C GLY A 10 14.64 1.43 -8.72
N TRP A 11 13.69 1.34 -7.81
CA TRP A 11 12.61 0.36 -7.86
C TRP A 11 11.72 0.55 -9.10
N MET A 12 11.36 1.81 -9.38
CA MET A 12 10.46 2.16 -10.48
C MET A 12 11.11 2.08 -11.88
N GLN A 13 12.39 1.71 -11.98
CA GLN A 13 13.00 1.27 -13.25
C GLN A 13 12.65 -0.17 -13.63
N SER A 14 12.00 -0.94 -12.73
CA SER A 14 11.56 -2.31 -13.00
C SER A 14 10.27 -2.30 -13.83
N GLU A 15 10.32 -2.86 -15.04
CA GLU A 15 9.14 -3.04 -15.90
C GLU A 15 8.04 -3.87 -15.19
N GLU A 16 8.44 -4.87 -14.38
CA GLU A 16 7.51 -5.64 -13.57
C GLU A 16 6.75 -4.75 -12.59
N LEU A 17 7.47 -3.88 -11.84
CA LEU A 17 6.83 -3.00 -10.87
C LEU A 17 5.94 -1.96 -11.56
N GLN A 18 6.40 -1.36 -12.66
CA GLN A 18 5.60 -0.42 -13.45
C GLN A 18 4.29 -1.09 -13.91
N HIS A 19 4.36 -2.31 -14.41
CA HIS A 19 3.18 -3.07 -14.81
C HIS A 19 2.25 -3.36 -13.63
N LEU A 20 2.79 -3.88 -12.52
CA LEU A 20 1.98 -4.27 -11.34
C LEU A 20 1.34 -3.09 -10.62
N THR A 21 1.92 -1.90 -10.71
CA THR A 21 1.42 -0.67 -10.08
C THR A 21 0.74 0.28 -11.07
N ALA A 22 0.61 -0.12 -12.33
CA ALA A 22 0.09 0.70 -13.42
C ALA A 22 0.78 2.10 -13.50
N SER A 23 2.09 2.12 -13.25
CA SER A 23 2.90 3.34 -13.22
C SER A 23 3.71 3.50 -14.50
N GLU A 24 3.92 4.74 -14.90
CA GLU A 24 4.84 5.08 -15.99
C GLU A 24 6.24 5.40 -15.43
N PRO A 25 7.32 5.17 -16.23
CA PRO A 25 8.66 5.53 -15.82
C PRO A 25 8.80 7.05 -15.72
N LEU A 26 9.36 7.51 -14.60
CA LEU A 26 9.65 8.91 -14.33
C LEU A 26 11.16 9.15 -14.32
N THR A 27 11.58 10.35 -14.63
CA THR A 27 12.95 10.82 -14.34
C THR A 27 13.12 11.00 -12.83
N LEU A 28 14.36 11.01 -12.36
CA LEU A 28 14.64 11.24 -10.93
C LEU A 28 14.09 12.60 -10.43
N GLU A 29 14.11 13.63 -11.27
CA GLU A 29 13.57 14.95 -10.94
C GLU A 29 12.03 14.92 -10.78
N GLU A 30 11.35 14.21 -11.66
CA GLU A 30 9.91 13.98 -11.58
C GLU A 30 9.55 13.15 -10.34
N GLU A 31 10.37 12.14 -9.97
CA GLU A 31 10.20 11.38 -8.73
C GLU A 31 10.29 12.27 -7.48
N TYR A 32 11.28 13.16 -7.43
CA TYR A 32 11.38 14.13 -6.34
C TYR A 32 10.16 15.05 -6.27
N SER A 33 9.71 15.55 -7.41
CA SER A 33 8.54 16.42 -7.49
C SER A 33 7.27 15.68 -7.06
N MET A 34 7.12 14.44 -7.49
CA MET A 34 6.00 13.57 -7.12
C MET A 34 5.97 13.30 -5.60
N GLN A 35 7.11 12.94 -5.00
CA GLN A 35 7.18 12.71 -3.55
C GLN A 35 6.87 13.98 -2.74
N GLN A 36 7.29 15.14 -3.21
CA GLN A 36 6.90 16.41 -2.60
C GLN A 36 5.39 16.65 -2.70
N SER A 37 4.77 16.31 -3.83
CA SER A 37 3.33 16.43 -3.98
C SER A 37 2.57 15.51 -3.01
N TRP A 38 3.05 14.29 -2.80
CA TRP A 38 2.43 13.36 -1.84
C TRP A 38 2.41 13.88 -0.41
N LEU A 39 3.45 14.59 0.01
CA LEU A 39 3.54 15.19 1.35
C LEU A 39 2.46 16.25 1.58
N HIS A 40 2.00 16.90 0.53
CA HIS A 40 1.03 18.00 0.61
C HIS A 40 -0.37 17.61 0.12
N ASP A 41 -0.54 16.40 -0.39
CA ASP A 41 -1.84 15.90 -0.87
C ASP A 41 -2.69 15.43 0.31
N ALA A 42 -3.72 16.22 0.65
CA ALA A 42 -4.66 15.89 1.72
C ALA A 42 -5.48 14.62 1.44
N ASN A 43 -5.57 14.19 0.17
CA ASN A 43 -6.31 13.02 -0.24
C ASN A 43 -5.44 11.77 -0.35
N LYS A 44 -4.17 11.86 0.00
CA LYS A 44 -3.23 10.73 -0.05
C LYS A 44 -2.54 10.51 1.29
N CYS A 45 -2.52 9.27 1.74
CA CYS A 45 -1.73 8.84 2.89
C CYS A 45 -0.78 7.73 2.45
N THR A 46 0.53 7.98 2.56
CA THR A 46 1.59 7.05 2.15
C THR A 46 2.44 6.67 3.35
N PHE A 47 2.66 5.36 3.54
CA PHE A 47 3.65 4.83 4.48
C PHE A 47 4.70 4.02 3.75
N ILE A 48 5.96 4.26 4.09
CA ILE A 48 7.09 3.44 3.65
C ILE A 48 7.20 2.21 4.53
N ILE A 49 7.40 1.06 3.90
CA ILE A 49 7.56 -0.22 4.60
C ILE A 49 9.05 -0.46 4.84
N ILE A 50 9.39 -0.63 6.12
CA ILE A 50 10.77 -0.86 6.57
C ILE A 50 10.88 -2.26 7.17
N GLU A 51 11.87 -3.05 6.74
CA GLU A 51 12.16 -4.36 7.34
C GLU A 51 12.79 -4.16 8.72
N LYS A 52 12.01 -4.48 9.77
CA LYS A 52 12.37 -4.22 11.17
C LYS A 52 13.69 -4.86 11.59
N GLN A 53 13.98 -6.09 11.13
CA GLN A 53 15.20 -6.79 11.51
C GLN A 53 16.43 -6.16 10.88
N GLU A 54 16.34 -5.80 9.59
CA GLU A 54 17.43 -5.12 8.89
C GLU A 54 17.70 -3.74 9.49
N PHE A 55 16.64 -2.97 9.80
CA PHE A 55 16.79 -1.68 10.46
C PHE A 55 17.46 -1.81 11.84
N LYS A 56 17.04 -2.79 12.66
CA LYS A 56 17.67 -3.04 13.96
C LYS A 56 19.13 -3.44 13.84
N ARG A 57 19.50 -4.16 12.78
CA ARG A 57 20.87 -4.63 12.53
C ARG A 57 21.79 -3.53 12.04
N SER A 58 21.31 -2.69 11.10
CA SER A 58 22.14 -1.74 10.36
C SER A 58 22.04 -0.30 10.87
N GLY A 59 20.92 0.06 11.52
CA GLY A 59 20.56 1.45 11.80
C GLY A 59 20.32 2.29 10.55
N ASN A 60 20.26 1.66 9.36
CA ASN A 60 20.10 2.33 8.09
C ASN A 60 18.64 2.24 7.62
N GLU A 61 17.88 3.30 7.84
CA GLU A 61 16.47 3.38 7.49
C GLU A 61 16.26 3.17 5.99
N ILE A 62 16.96 3.93 5.15
CA ILE A 62 16.82 3.84 3.70
C ILE A 62 17.20 2.46 3.17
N GLY A 63 18.30 1.89 3.68
CA GLY A 63 18.73 0.54 3.30
C GLY A 63 17.80 -0.57 3.80
N SER A 64 16.88 -0.25 4.69
CA SER A 64 15.87 -1.19 5.23
C SER A 64 14.49 -1.03 4.59
N MET A 65 14.30 -0.04 3.72
CA MET A 65 13.08 0.14 2.97
C MET A 65 12.84 -1.04 2.01
N VAL A 66 11.60 -1.52 1.93
CA VAL A 66 11.24 -2.68 1.09
C VAL A 66 10.04 -2.44 0.19
N GLY A 67 9.34 -1.33 0.37
CA GLY A 67 8.15 -0.96 -0.40
C GLY A 67 7.36 0.16 0.24
N ASP A 68 6.12 0.30 -0.18
CA ASP A 68 5.18 1.29 0.33
C ASP A 68 3.73 0.80 0.32
N THR A 69 2.88 1.50 1.04
CA THR A 69 1.43 1.32 1.01
C THR A 69 0.73 2.67 1.05
N ASN A 70 -0.37 2.79 0.32
CA ASN A 70 -1.08 4.04 0.12
C ASN A 70 -2.57 3.88 0.43
N LEU A 71 -3.18 4.94 0.94
CA LEU A 71 -4.62 5.17 0.88
C LEU A 71 -4.88 6.44 0.09
N PHE A 72 -5.71 6.33 -0.95
CA PHE A 72 -6.24 7.46 -1.70
C PHE A 72 -7.67 7.69 -1.21
N LEU A 73 -7.88 8.83 -0.54
CA LEU A 73 -9.19 9.22 -0.04
C LEU A 73 -10.02 9.70 -1.21
N GLN A 74 -11.26 9.25 -1.29
CA GLN A 74 -12.15 9.70 -2.34
C GLN A 74 -12.72 11.07 -2.03
N GLU A 75 -13.13 11.82 -3.08
CA GLU A 75 -13.64 13.19 -3.01
C GLU A 75 -14.84 13.33 -2.03
N PRO A 76 -15.19 14.58 -1.61
CA PRO A 76 -16.06 14.86 -0.46
C PRO A 76 -17.42 14.16 -0.43
N GLU A 77 -17.92 13.70 -1.58
CA GLU A 77 -19.20 13.00 -1.68
C GLU A 77 -19.14 11.57 -1.10
N ASP A 78 -17.95 10.97 -0.99
CA ASP A 78 -17.72 9.66 -0.36
C ASP A 78 -16.47 9.67 0.54
N SER A 79 -16.38 10.67 1.43
CA SER A 79 -15.24 10.88 2.33
C SER A 79 -14.94 9.72 3.29
N GLN A 80 -15.75 8.66 3.29
CA GLN A 80 -15.55 7.43 4.08
C GLN A 80 -15.06 6.26 3.24
N SER A 81 -14.72 6.50 1.97
CA SER A 81 -14.15 5.50 1.07
C SER A 81 -12.70 5.81 0.76
N ALA A 82 -11.89 4.77 0.65
CA ALA A 82 -10.50 4.89 0.24
C ALA A 82 -10.09 3.74 -0.69
N GLU A 83 -9.24 4.04 -1.66
CA GLU A 83 -8.53 3.03 -2.45
C GLU A 83 -7.21 2.70 -1.76
N ILE A 84 -6.92 1.41 -1.58
CA ILE A 84 -5.69 0.93 -0.96
C ILE A 84 -4.75 0.34 -2.01
N GLU A 85 -3.49 0.74 -1.94
CA GLU A 85 -2.41 0.16 -2.75
C GLU A 85 -1.30 -0.37 -1.86
N ILE A 86 -0.59 -1.38 -2.35
CA ILE A 86 0.55 -2.02 -1.68
C ILE A 86 1.59 -2.47 -2.70
N MET A 87 2.83 -2.09 -2.47
CA MET A 87 3.98 -2.54 -3.25
C MET A 87 5.07 -3.07 -2.34
N ILE A 88 5.54 -4.29 -2.58
CA ILE A 88 6.81 -4.81 -2.05
C ILE A 88 7.81 -4.80 -3.21
N ALA A 89 8.62 -3.76 -3.24
CA ALA A 89 9.55 -3.50 -4.32
C ALA A 89 10.78 -4.42 -4.27
N GLU A 90 11.35 -4.63 -3.08
CA GLU A 90 12.51 -5.49 -2.90
C GLU A 90 12.14 -6.96 -3.09
N GLU A 91 12.70 -7.63 -4.12
CA GLU A 91 12.41 -9.03 -4.44
C GLU A 91 12.68 -9.96 -3.26
N LYS A 92 13.81 -9.77 -2.56
CA LYS A 92 14.19 -10.58 -1.38
C LYS A 92 13.27 -10.39 -0.16
N ALA A 93 12.44 -9.36 -0.17
CA ALA A 93 11.41 -9.11 0.85
C ALA A 93 10.07 -9.78 0.49
N ARG A 94 9.88 -10.18 -0.78
CA ARG A 94 8.65 -10.84 -1.23
C ARG A 94 8.53 -12.25 -0.64
N GLY A 95 7.31 -12.74 -0.51
CA GLY A 95 7.03 -14.08 0.06
C GLY A 95 7.18 -14.18 1.57
N LYS A 96 7.66 -13.14 2.26
CA LYS A 96 7.84 -13.08 3.73
C LYS A 96 6.63 -12.52 4.48
N LYS A 97 5.50 -12.35 3.83
CA LYS A 97 4.25 -11.79 4.36
C LYS A 97 4.30 -10.28 4.69
N TYR A 98 5.33 -9.56 4.32
CA TYR A 98 5.40 -8.10 4.58
C TYR A 98 4.26 -7.34 3.91
N GLY A 99 3.88 -7.70 2.67
CA GLY A 99 2.70 -7.11 2.03
C GLY A 99 1.41 -7.38 2.78
N TRP A 100 1.23 -8.59 3.32
CA TRP A 100 0.09 -8.95 4.16
C TRP A 100 0.03 -8.07 5.42
N GLU A 101 1.14 -8.02 6.18
CA GLU A 101 1.23 -7.27 7.43
C GLU A 101 1.02 -5.76 7.18
N ALA A 102 1.72 -5.18 6.20
CA ALA A 102 1.59 -3.76 5.87
C ALA A 102 0.18 -3.39 5.43
N THR A 103 -0.49 -4.23 4.63
CA THR A 103 -1.88 -4.01 4.23
C THR A 103 -2.81 -4.02 5.43
N LEU A 104 -2.68 -4.99 6.35
CA LEU A 104 -3.50 -5.04 7.56
C LEU A 104 -3.32 -3.79 8.43
N LEU A 105 -2.07 -3.34 8.62
CA LEU A 105 -1.76 -2.14 9.40
C LEU A 105 -2.34 -0.88 8.75
N MET A 106 -2.25 -0.78 7.41
CA MET A 106 -2.82 0.34 6.67
C MET A 106 -4.35 0.37 6.74
N LEU A 107 -5.01 -0.79 6.62
CA LEU A 107 -6.45 -0.92 6.79
C LEU A 107 -6.88 -0.54 8.22
N CYS A 108 -6.12 -0.97 9.23
CA CYS A 108 -6.36 -0.61 10.62
C CYS A 108 -6.24 0.91 10.83
N TYR A 109 -5.19 1.52 10.31
CA TYR A 109 -5.01 2.97 10.33
C TYR A 109 -6.17 3.70 9.65
N GLY A 110 -6.58 3.25 8.47
CA GLY A 110 -7.72 3.81 7.75
C GLY A 110 -9.02 3.76 8.57
N CYS A 111 -9.30 2.63 9.25
CA CYS A 111 -10.47 2.50 10.10
C CYS A 111 -10.43 3.35 11.36
N GLU A 112 -9.29 3.33 12.09
CA GLU A 112 -9.18 3.89 13.44
C GLU A 112 -8.85 5.39 13.43
N VAL A 113 -8.04 5.83 12.46
CA VAL A 113 -7.54 7.21 12.41
C VAL A 113 -8.30 8.04 11.38
N LEU A 114 -8.52 7.49 10.18
CA LEU A 114 -9.18 8.21 9.08
C LEU A 114 -10.69 7.99 9.03
N GLY A 115 -11.24 7.05 9.79
CA GLY A 115 -12.68 6.79 9.85
C GLY A 115 -13.26 6.15 8.59
N ILE A 116 -12.44 5.48 7.79
CA ILE A 116 -12.86 4.84 6.53
C ILE A 116 -13.85 3.71 6.81
N LYS A 117 -14.90 3.66 6.00
CA LYS A 117 -15.98 2.66 6.07
C LYS A 117 -16.00 1.70 4.88
N LYS A 118 -15.30 2.05 3.81
CA LYS A 118 -15.23 1.24 2.61
C LYS A 118 -13.83 1.33 2.00
N PHE A 119 -13.23 0.18 1.76
CA PHE A 119 -11.95 0.10 1.05
C PHE A 119 -12.15 -0.53 -0.32
N GLN A 120 -11.46 -0.02 -1.31
CA GLN A 120 -11.35 -0.59 -2.64
C GLN A 120 -9.88 -0.88 -2.97
N ALA A 121 -9.65 -1.92 -3.75
CA ALA A 121 -8.34 -2.23 -4.34
C ALA A 121 -8.55 -2.52 -5.83
N LYS A 122 -7.82 -1.80 -6.68
CA LYS A 122 -7.78 -2.06 -8.12
C LYS A 122 -6.52 -2.86 -8.43
N ILE A 123 -6.69 -3.98 -9.09
CA ILE A 123 -5.63 -4.99 -9.25
C ILE A 123 -5.63 -5.50 -10.68
N GLY A 124 -4.47 -5.53 -11.33
CA GLY A 124 -4.33 -6.16 -12.64
C GLY A 124 -4.79 -7.63 -12.61
N LEU A 125 -5.48 -8.07 -13.65
CA LEU A 125 -6.07 -9.42 -13.74
C LEU A 125 -5.02 -10.54 -13.65
N ASP A 126 -3.79 -10.26 -14.02
CA ASP A 126 -2.66 -11.19 -13.96
C ASP A 126 -1.96 -11.20 -12.59
N ASN A 127 -2.23 -10.21 -11.72
CA ASN A 127 -1.69 -10.14 -10.35
C ASN A 127 -2.50 -11.04 -9.39
N VAL A 128 -2.51 -12.35 -9.68
CA VAL A 128 -3.25 -13.35 -8.91
C VAL A 128 -2.83 -13.39 -7.43
N LYS A 129 -1.59 -12.99 -7.12
CA LYS A 129 -1.09 -12.93 -5.74
C LYS A 129 -1.81 -11.87 -4.91
N SER A 130 -1.93 -10.65 -5.45
CA SER A 130 -2.68 -9.57 -4.79
C SER A 130 -4.16 -9.89 -4.71
N ILE A 131 -4.78 -10.38 -5.79
CA ILE A 131 -6.19 -10.80 -5.80
C ILE A 131 -6.45 -11.84 -4.69
N SER A 132 -5.58 -12.87 -4.59
CA SER A 132 -5.70 -13.88 -3.53
C SER A 132 -5.51 -13.29 -2.13
N MET A 133 -4.58 -12.34 -1.96
CA MET A 133 -4.31 -11.68 -0.69
C MET A 133 -5.54 -10.89 -0.22
N PHE A 134 -6.08 -10.02 -1.06
CA PHE A 134 -7.26 -9.21 -0.73
C PHE A 134 -8.51 -10.09 -0.52
N SER A 135 -8.69 -11.16 -1.30
CA SER A 135 -9.78 -12.13 -1.06
C SER A 135 -9.70 -12.76 0.33
N LYS A 136 -8.50 -13.15 0.79
CA LYS A 136 -8.28 -13.69 2.15
C LYS A 136 -8.51 -12.67 3.25
N MET A 137 -8.39 -11.37 2.94
CA MET A 137 -8.74 -10.27 3.85
C MET A 137 -10.23 -9.94 3.83
N GLY A 138 -11.03 -10.68 3.08
CA GLY A 138 -12.49 -10.52 3.01
C GLY A 138 -12.96 -9.48 2.00
N PHE A 139 -12.11 -9.05 1.08
CA PHE A 139 -12.54 -8.25 -0.07
C PHE A 139 -13.26 -9.10 -1.08
N ASN A 140 -14.32 -8.55 -1.67
CA ASN A 140 -15.11 -9.19 -2.70
C ASN A 140 -14.92 -8.47 -4.04
N LYS A 141 -14.89 -9.22 -5.14
CA LYS A 141 -14.89 -8.65 -6.48
C LYS A 141 -16.22 -7.93 -6.73
N VAL A 142 -16.17 -6.66 -7.11
CA VAL A 142 -17.35 -5.85 -7.43
C VAL A 142 -17.42 -5.48 -8.90
N SER A 143 -16.29 -5.37 -9.59
CA SER A 143 -16.26 -5.12 -11.02
C SER A 143 -14.99 -5.68 -11.66
N GLU A 144 -15.01 -5.76 -12.99
CA GLU A 144 -13.86 -6.12 -13.83
C GLU A 144 -13.90 -5.31 -15.12
N SER A 145 -12.76 -4.82 -15.53
CA SER A 145 -12.58 -4.10 -16.77
C SER A 145 -11.65 -4.86 -17.71
N ASN A 146 -12.21 -5.37 -18.81
CA ASN A 146 -11.40 -5.98 -19.86
C ASN A 146 -10.56 -4.95 -20.64
N ILE A 147 -10.98 -3.67 -20.64
CA ILE A 147 -10.26 -2.59 -21.31
C ILE A 147 -8.97 -2.27 -20.54
N PHE A 148 -9.07 -2.12 -19.23
CA PHE A 148 -7.93 -1.83 -18.35
C PHE A 148 -7.23 -3.07 -17.81
N GLN A 149 -7.74 -4.28 -18.14
CA GLN A 149 -7.23 -5.57 -17.63
C GLN A 149 -7.13 -5.57 -16.10
N GLU A 150 -8.18 -5.10 -15.42
CA GLU A 150 -8.20 -4.81 -14.00
C GLU A 150 -9.47 -5.34 -13.33
N VAL A 151 -9.34 -5.81 -12.10
CA VAL A 151 -10.43 -6.14 -11.21
C VAL A 151 -10.49 -5.13 -10.06
N THR A 152 -11.71 -4.67 -9.72
CA THR A 152 -11.95 -3.90 -8.51
C THR A 152 -12.48 -4.82 -7.43
N MET A 153 -11.79 -4.84 -6.31
CA MET A 153 -12.21 -5.55 -5.11
C MET A 153 -12.61 -4.55 -4.02
N GLU A 154 -13.62 -4.90 -3.23
CA GLU A 154 -14.17 -3.99 -2.23
C GLU A 154 -14.37 -4.70 -0.88
N ARG A 155 -14.16 -3.97 0.20
CA ARG A 155 -14.52 -4.36 1.56
C ARG A 155 -15.25 -3.23 2.27
N ILE A 156 -16.50 -3.52 2.69
CA ILE A 156 -17.25 -2.65 3.59
C ILE A 156 -16.85 -3.00 5.03
N VAL A 157 -16.56 -1.97 5.82
CA VAL A 157 -16.18 -2.12 7.23
C VAL A 157 -17.42 -2.37 8.08
N ASP A 158 -17.64 -3.61 8.46
CA ASP A 158 -18.60 -3.99 9.48
C ASP A 158 -17.90 -4.32 10.81
N ASN A 159 -18.67 -4.44 11.89
CA ASN A 159 -18.14 -4.69 13.24
C ASN A 159 -17.35 -6.01 13.31
N GLY A 160 -17.83 -7.06 12.65
CA GLY A 160 -17.18 -8.37 12.67
C GLY A 160 -15.82 -8.34 11.99
N TRP A 161 -15.75 -7.72 10.80
CA TRP A 161 -14.51 -7.58 10.08
C TRP A 161 -13.52 -6.65 10.80
N LYS A 162 -14.02 -5.56 11.40
CA LYS A 162 -13.18 -4.67 12.20
C LYS A 162 -12.57 -5.38 13.39
N THR A 163 -13.33 -6.20 14.10
CA THR A 163 -12.82 -7.04 15.20
C THR A 163 -11.74 -7.99 14.69
N TRP A 164 -11.99 -8.70 13.60
CA TRP A 164 -11.00 -9.58 12.97
C TRP A 164 -9.71 -8.82 12.60
N LEU A 165 -9.83 -7.62 11.99
CA LEU A 165 -8.68 -6.80 11.60
C LEU A 165 -7.82 -6.42 12.82
N LEU A 166 -8.46 -6.00 13.90
CA LEU A 166 -7.77 -5.66 15.16
C LEU A 166 -7.07 -6.88 15.77
N GLU A 167 -7.70 -8.05 15.72
CA GLU A 167 -7.07 -9.30 16.17
C GLU A 167 -5.82 -9.65 15.34
N GLN A 168 -5.87 -9.43 14.00
CA GLN A 168 -4.72 -9.68 13.13
C GLN A 168 -3.56 -8.71 13.38
N THR A 169 -3.84 -7.53 13.90
CA THR A 169 -2.84 -6.48 14.18
C THR A 169 -2.43 -6.39 15.65
N GLN A 170 -2.89 -7.33 16.51
CA GLN A 170 -2.49 -7.40 17.91
C GLN A 170 -0.97 -7.53 18.04
N GLY A 171 -0.38 -6.65 18.87
CA GLY A 171 1.07 -6.60 19.09
C GLY A 171 1.83 -5.65 18.16
N SER A 172 1.14 -4.97 17.24
CA SER A 172 1.71 -3.82 16.55
C SER A 172 1.67 -2.60 17.47
N GLU A 173 2.80 -1.90 17.59
CA GLU A 173 2.91 -0.66 18.35
C GLU A 173 2.70 0.53 17.40
N GLN A 174 1.74 1.38 17.70
CA GLN A 174 1.64 2.69 17.06
C GLN A 174 2.46 3.68 17.88
N VAL A 175 3.55 4.16 17.31
CA VAL A 175 4.29 5.30 17.88
C VAL A 175 3.64 6.57 17.33
N LYS A 176 3.09 7.38 18.21
CA LYS A 176 2.61 8.73 17.89
C LYS A 176 3.74 9.69 18.20
N ASP A 177 4.20 10.40 17.19
CA ASP A 177 5.08 11.56 17.37
C ASP A 177 4.32 12.75 17.94
#